data_a75bdd459b3643dcccc0ccdda5f74733
#
_entry.id   a75bdd459b3643dcccc0ccdda5f74733
#
_cell.length_a   1.000
_cell.length_b   1.000
_cell.length_c   1.000
_cell.angle_alpha   90.00
_cell.angle_beta   90.00
_cell.angle_gamma   90.00
#
_symmetry.space_group_name_H-M   'P 1'
#
loop_
_entity.id
_entity.type
_entity.pdbx_description
1 polymer ?
#
loop_
_entity_poly.entity_id
_entity_poly.type
_entity_poly.pdbx_seq_one_letter_code
_entity_poly.pdbx_strand_id
1 'polypeptide(L)'
;MPVGESRTGHIFAATSGLLAGKRLTLHSRSLAARLTAKTEATMEVIYDDNHIIIVNKSAGELVQGDRTGDPTLIDTVKAWIKEKYNKPGNVFLGVTHRIDRPTCGLVVMAKTSKGLSRMNELFRKGEVHKTYWAVTGKQPPEPEATLTHYLKSIEQGNKTRVSIVPREGHQKAVLHYRVIAASERYWLLEVDLITGRKHQIRAQLSAIGCPIKGDLKYGAPRSNPDGGISLQAHRIRFTHPVSGNEIDITAPLPDDFKRLGFDGIVEP
;
A
#
# COMPACT_ATOMS: atom_id res chain seq x y z
N MET A 1 66.72 55.64 -38.70
CA MET A 1 66.27 57.03 -38.50
C MET A 1 64.76 57.07 -38.65
N PRO A 2 64.06 57.80 -37.85
CA PRO A 2 64.09 57.99 -36.41
C PRO A 2 62.73 57.66 -35.69
N VAL A 3 62.78 57.45 -34.39
CA VAL A 3 62.31 58.30 -33.30
C VAL A 3 60.73 58.28 -33.19
N GLY A 4 60.16 58.09 -32.09
CA GLY A 4 60.30 58.45 -30.71
C GLY A 4 59.16 57.70 -29.93
N GLU A 5 59.50 57.31 -28.75
CA GLU A 5 59.11 57.92 -27.47
C GLU A 5 57.59 58.19 -27.35
N SER A 6 56.93 57.90 -26.29
CA SER A 6 57.28 57.85 -24.89
C SER A 6 56.02 57.47 -24.06
N ARG A 7 56.26 56.81 -22.98
CA ARG A 7 55.79 57.06 -21.61
C ARG A 7 54.32 56.88 -21.19
N THR A 8 54.31 56.10 -20.19
CA THR A 8 53.63 56.22 -18.87
C THR A 8 52.16 55.95 -18.87
N GLY A 9 51.62 55.26 -17.98
CA GLY A 9 52.00 54.81 -16.66
C GLY A 9 50.75 54.31 -15.95
N HIS A 10 51.04 53.47 -15.00
CA HIS A 10 50.26 53.27 -13.76
C HIS A 10 48.80 52.78 -13.79
N ILE A 11 48.62 51.66 -13.29
CA ILE A 11 48.27 51.23 -11.91
C ILE A 11 46.84 50.73 -11.76
N PHE A 12 46.73 49.67 -10.96
CA PHE A 12 45.63 49.05 -10.19
C PHE A 12 44.70 48.14 -10.99
N ALA A 13 44.83 46.95 -10.73
CA ALA A 13 44.50 46.10 -9.58
C ALA A 13 43.09 45.57 -9.62
N ALA A 14 43.06 44.24 -9.68
CA ALA A 14 42.20 43.35 -8.93
C ALA A 14 40.68 43.62 -8.93
N THR A 15 39.98 42.64 -9.38
CA THR A 15 38.99 41.86 -8.63
C THR A 15 38.47 40.81 -9.57
N SER A 16 38.96 39.63 -9.48
CA SER A 16 38.44 38.54 -8.66
C SER A 16 37.11 38.00 -9.12
N GLY A 17 37.21 36.79 -9.55
CA GLY A 17 36.11 35.89 -9.73
C GLY A 17 35.16 35.86 -8.55
N LEU A 18 33.90 35.71 -8.84
CA LEU A 18 32.88 35.06 -8.04
C LEU A 18 31.56 35.07 -8.77
N LEU A 19 31.31 34.14 -9.64
CA LEU A 19 29.95 33.85 -10.12
C LEU A 19 29.86 32.45 -10.76
N ALA A 20 30.39 31.44 -10.06
CA ALA A 20 30.17 30.05 -10.46
C ALA A 20 29.65 29.14 -9.32
N GLY A 21 29.13 29.74 -8.24
CA GLY A 21 28.75 29.00 -7.02
C GLY A 21 27.28 29.00 -6.63
N LYS A 22 26.35 29.55 -7.40
CA LYS A 22 24.97 29.74 -6.94
C LYS A 22 23.87 28.98 -7.71
N ARG A 23 24.19 28.12 -8.67
CA ARG A 23 23.14 27.34 -9.37
C ARG A 23 23.04 25.88 -8.99
N LEU A 24 23.93 25.34 -8.18
CA LEU A 24 23.90 23.94 -7.74
C LEU A 24 23.18 23.69 -6.42
N THR A 25 22.87 24.72 -5.64
CA THR A 25 22.26 24.57 -4.30
C THR A 25 20.74 24.58 -4.27
N LEU A 26 20.06 25.06 -5.31
CA LEU A 26 18.58 25.06 -5.33
C LEU A 26 17.99 23.72 -5.80
N HIS A 27 18.69 22.98 -6.67
CA HIS A 27 18.21 21.66 -7.09
C HIS A 27 18.45 20.56 -6.04
N SER A 28 19.55 20.63 -5.31
CA SER A 28 19.85 19.66 -4.23
C SER A 28 18.93 19.84 -3.01
N ARG A 29 18.57 21.10 -2.68
CA ARG A 29 17.60 21.37 -1.60
C ARG A 29 16.18 20.91 -1.95
N SER A 30 15.78 20.99 -3.21
CA SER A 30 14.45 20.52 -3.65
C SER A 30 14.36 18.99 -3.67
N LEU A 31 15.43 18.30 -4.00
CA LEU A 31 15.48 16.83 -3.98
C LEU A 31 15.54 16.27 -2.54
N ALA A 32 16.35 16.88 -1.67
CA ALA A 32 16.40 16.53 -0.25
C ALA A 32 15.08 16.85 0.46
N ALA A 33 14.44 18.00 0.18
CA ALA A 33 13.13 18.36 0.73
C ALA A 33 11.99 17.46 0.18
N ARG A 34 12.10 16.96 -1.06
CA ARG A 34 11.16 15.97 -1.58
C ARG A 34 11.39 14.57 -1.01
N LEU A 35 12.63 14.21 -0.68
CA LEU A 35 12.97 12.97 0.01
C LEU A 35 12.53 13.03 1.48
N THR A 36 12.72 14.14 2.18
CA THR A 36 12.26 14.32 3.57
C THR A 36 10.74 14.41 3.68
N ALA A 37 10.05 15.09 2.77
CA ALA A 37 8.59 15.12 2.75
C ALA A 37 7.93 13.76 2.43
N LYS A 38 8.65 12.83 1.80
CA LYS A 38 8.18 11.45 1.59
C LYS A 38 8.50 10.54 2.77
N THR A 39 9.34 10.98 3.70
CA THR A 39 9.79 10.19 4.87
C THR A 39 8.96 10.49 6.13
N GLU A 40 8.06 11.49 6.12
CA GLU A 40 7.18 11.86 7.24
C GLU A 40 5.75 11.30 7.14
N ALA A 41 5.46 10.38 6.22
CA ALA A 41 4.29 9.54 6.38
C ALA A 41 4.59 8.57 7.53
N THR A 42 4.30 9.01 8.75
CA THR A 42 4.46 8.20 9.96
C THR A 42 3.64 6.95 9.79
N MET A 43 4.33 5.80 9.68
CA MET A 43 3.67 4.49 9.68
C MET A 43 2.78 4.38 10.91
N GLU A 44 1.52 4.09 10.69
CA GLU A 44 0.54 3.94 11.76
C GLU A 44 0.58 2.51 12.29
N VAL A 45 1.02 2.33 13.53
CA VAL A 45 0.97 1.05 14.26
C VAL A 45 -0.34 0.98 15.01
N ILE A 46 -1.19 0.00 14.64
CA ILE A 46 -2.52 -0.19 15.23
C ILE A 46 -2.46 -1.14 16.43
N TYR A 47 -1.61 -2.18 16.35
CA TYR A 47 -1.42 -3.14 17.43
C TYR A 47 0.03 -3.59 17.49
N ASP A 48 0.56 -3.74 18.70
CA ASP A 48 1.94 -4.20 18.89
C ASP A 48 2.09 -4.90 20.25
N ASP A 49 2.54 -6.15 20.19
CA ASP A 49 2.90 -6.94 21.38
C ASP A 49 4.24 -7.66 21.19
N ASN A 50 4.54 -8.67 22.02
CA ASN A 50 5.79 -9.41 21.94
C ASN A 50 5.93 -10.29 20.69
N HIS A 51 4.82 -10.68 20.06
CA HIS A 51 4.79 -11.73 19.02
C HIS A 51 4.32 -11.25 17.66
N ILE A 52 3.41 -10.27 17.61
CA ILE A 52 2.87 -9.73 16.38
C ILE A 52 2.83 -8.20 16.41
N ILE A 53 2.78 -7.61 15.24
CA ILE A 53 2.53 -6.20 15.01
C ILE A 53 1.54 -6.07 13.86
N ILE A 54 0.56 -5.15 14.00
CA ILE A 54 -0.41 -4.83 12.96
C ILE A 54 -0.24 -3.36 12.62
N VAL A 55 -0.05 -3.08 11.36
CA VAL A 55 0.17 -1.72 10.84
C VAL A 55 -0.86 -1.38 9.79
N ASN A 56 -1.21 -0.11 9.69
CA ASN A 56 -2.01 0.44 8.60
C ASN A 56 -1.09 0.87 7.45
N LYS A 57 -1.05 0.06 6.39
CA LYS A 57 -0.22 0.32 5.20
C LYS A 57 -0.85 1.39 4.33
N SER A 58 -0.07 2.35 3.88
CA SER A 58 -0.51 3.34 2.88
C SER A 58 -0.55 2.74 1.46
N ALA A 59 -1.39 3.32 0.60
CA ALA A 59 -1.38 3.00 -0.83
C ALA A 59 0.00 3.34 -1.44
N GLY A 60 0.46 2.51 -2.38
CA GLY A 60 1.75 2.71 -3.05
C GLY A 60 2.94 2.04 -2.36
N GLU A 61 2.86 1.68 -1.08
CA GLU A 61 3.91 0.95 -0.38
C GLU A 61 3.92 -0.54 -0.74
N LEU A 62 5.12 -1.10 -0.84
CA LEU A 62 5.32 -2.55 -0.94
C LEU A 62 5.38 -3.17 0.44
N VAL A 63 4.65 -4.26 0.67
CA VAL A 63 4.80 -5.03 1.93
C VAL A 63 6.17 -5.67 1.99
N GLN A 64 6.61 -6.29 0.90
CA GLN A 64 7.86 -7.03 0.77
C GLN A 64 8.55 -6.65 -0.53
N GLY A 65 9.88 -6.71 -0.56
CA GLY A 65 10.68 -6.39 -1.73
C GLY A 65 10.29 -7.16 -2.99
N ASP A 66 10.32 -6.46 -4.09
CA ASP A 66 10.16 -7.00 -5.43
C ASP A 66 11.38 -6.61 -6.31
N ARG A 67 11.25 -6.73 -7.63
CA ARG A 67 12.32 -6.41 -8.58
C ARG A 67 12.61 -4.91 -8.73
N THR A 68 11.79 -4.04 -8.13
CA THR A 68 11.97 -2.56 -8.24
C THR A 68 13.06 -2.03 -7.33
N GLY A 69 13.37 -2.74 -6.23
CA GLY A 69 14.31 -2.28 -5.21
C GLY A 69 13.78 -1.13 -4.34
N ASP A 70 12.49 -0.82 -4.42
CA ASP A 70 11.86 0.21 -3.59
C ASP A 70 11.88 -0.19 -2.10
N PRO A 71 11.97 0.77 -1.17
CA PRO A 71 11.81 0.53 0.27
C PRO A 71 10.51 -0.19 0.58
N THR A 72 10.54 -1.10 1.55
CA THR A 72 9.40 -1.92 1.91
C THR A 72 8.81 -1.55 3.27
N LEU A 73 7.55 -1.87 3.48
CA LEU A 73 6.90 -1.76 4.78
C LEU A 73 7.65 -2.57 5.86
N ILE A 74 8.22 -3.73 5.49
CA ILE A 74 9.06 -4.52 6.41
C ILE A 74 10.24 -3.73 6.90
N ASP A 75 10.94 -2.99 6.03
CA ASP A 75 12.12 -2.23 6.39
C ASP A 75 11.74 -1.08 7.33
N THR A 76 10.63 -0.40 7.05
CA THR A 76 10.09 0.67 7.90
C THR A 76 9.68 0.14 9.27
N VAL A 77 8.95 -1.00 9.33
CA VAL A 77 8.54 -1.62 10.60
C VAL A 77 9.75 -2.10 11.41
N LYS A 78 10.76 -2.70 10.76
CA LYS A 78 12.01 -3.09 11.44
C LYS A 78 12.74 -1.90 12.05
N ALA A 79 12.84 -0.79 11.34
CA ALA A 79 13.45 0.43 11.83
C ALA A 79 12.69 0.96 13.06
N TRP A 80 11.36 1.04 12.96
CA TRP A 80 10.50 1.45 14.07
C TRP A 80 10.63 0.54 15.31
N ILE A 81 10.64 -0.79 15.15
CA ILE A 81 10.83 -1.74 16.25
C ILE A 81 12.22 -1.55 16.88
N LYS A 82 13.25 -1.35 16.06
CA LYS A 82 14.63 -1.12 16.54
C LYS A 82 14.71 0.12 17.41
N GLU A 83 14.11 1.20 16.99
CA GLU A 83 14.06 2.48 17.71
C GLU A 83 13.22 2.35 18.99
N LYS A 84 11.95 1.93 18.87
CA LYS A 84 11.01 1.83 19.99
C LYS A 84 11.55 0.97 21.15
N TYR A 85 12.20 -0.15 20.84
CA TYR A 85 12.69 -1.10 21.83
C TYR A 85 14.21 -1.01 22.08
N ASN A 86 14.86 0.01 21.54
CA ASN A 86 16.31 0.23 21.65
C ASN A 86 17.14 -1.05 21.39
N LYS A 87 16.81 -1.78 20.33
CA LYS A 87 17.46 -3.06 20.02
C LYS A 87 18.84 -2.86 19.41
N PRO A 88 19.91 -3.44 20.00
CA PRO A 88 21.28 -3.21 19.52
C PRO A 88 21.60 -3.93 18.21
N GLY A 89 20.84 -4.97 17.84
CA GLY A 89 21.12 -5.84 16.70
C GLY A 89 20.06 -5.79 15.60
N ASN A 90 20.06 -6.83 14.79
CA ASN A 90 19.05 -7.03 13.75
C ASN A 90 17.70 -7.37 14.36
N VAL A 91 16.64 -6.78 13.77
CA VAL A 91 15.25 -7.06 14.15
C VAL A 91 14.71 -8.18 13.27
N PHE A 92 14.25 -9.27 13.91
CA PHE A 92 13.45 -10.27 13.19
C PHE A 92 12.04 -9.73 12.94
N LEU A 93 11.56 -9.84 11.71
CA LEU A 93 10.18 -9.55 11.33
C LEU A 93 9.78 -10.49 10.19
N GLY A 94 8.77 -11.31 10.43
CA GLY A 94 8.24 -12.28 9.47
C GLY A 94 6.97 -11.79 8.82
N VAL A 95 6.87 -11.95 7.50
CA VAL A 95 5.65 -11.64 6.72
C VAL A 95 4.67 -12.79 6.84
N THR A 96 3.49 -12.53 7.36
CA THR A 96 2.42 -13.55 7.48
C THR A 96 1.48 -13.54 6.28
N HIS A 97 1.22 -12.35 5.74
CA HIS A 97 0.44 -12.13 4.51
C HIS A 97 0.84 -10.79 3.88
N ARG A 98 0.30 -10.54 2.71
CA ARG A 98 0.51 -9.26 2.00
C ARG A 98 -0.77 -8.79 1.32
N ILE A 99 -0.87 -7.47 1.16
CA ILE A 99 -1.85 -6.81 0.31
C ILE A 99 -1.15 -6.18 -0.88
N ASP A 100 -1.88 -5.89 -1.94
CA ASP A 100 -1.32 -5.32 -3.18
C ASP A 100 -0.71 -3.94 -2.94
N ARG A 101 0.29 -3.56 -3.74
CA ARG A 101 0.95 -2.26 -3.65
C ARG A 101 -0.04 -1.08 -3.62
N PRO A 102 -1.05 -0.99 -4.53
CA PRO A 102 -1.99 0.13 -4.54
C PRO A 102 -3.11 0.04 -3.49
N THR A 103 -3.20 -1.06 -2.73
CA THR A 103 -4.18 -1.29 -1.67
C THR A 103 -3.66 -0.74 -0.35
N CYS A 104 -4.49 -0.07 0.45
CA CYS A 104 -4.18 0.36 1.81
C CYS A 104 -4.80 -0.56 2.87
N GLY A 105 -4.47 -0.32 4.16
CA GLY A 105 -5.09 -1.00 5.29
C GLY A 105 -4.20 -2.00 6.03
N LEU A 106 -4.81 -2.88 6.79
CA LEU A 106 -4.17 -3.70 7.80
C LEU A 106 -3.23 -4.76 7.23
N VAL A 107 -2.01 -4.80 7.78
CA VAL A 107 -1.02 -5.84 7.52
C VAL A 107 -0.50 -6.36 8.85
N VAL A 108 -0.62 -7.69 9.07
CA VAL A 108 -0.09 -8.39 10.25
C VAL A 108 1.29 -8.92 9.94
N MET A 109 2.24 -8.69 10.83
CA MET A 109 3.60 -9.24 10.76
C MET A 109 3.96 -9.91 12.08
N ALA A 110 4.83 -10.90 12.05
CA ALA A 110 5.28 -11.63 13.24
C ALA A 110 6.64 -11.13 13.70
N LYS A 111 6.75 -10.78 14.97
CA LYS A 111 7.99 -10.31 15.63
C LYS A 111 8.86 -11.46 16.14
N THR A 112 8.35 -12.71 16.12
CA THR A 112 9.07 -13.91 16.53
C THR A 112 8.85 -15.06 15.54
N SER A 113 9.80 -15.99 15.45
CA SER A 113 9.67 -17.20 14.61
C SER A 113 8.48 -18.07 15.03
N LYS A 114 8.24 -18.18 16.34
CA LYS A 114 7.06 -18.88 16.90
C LYS A 114 5.76 -18.21 16.44
N GLY A 115 5.68 -16.87 16.53
CA GLY A 115 4.54 -16.09 16.05
C GLY A 115 4.32 -16.29 14.56
N LEU A 116 5.40 -16.25 13.75
CA LEU A 116 5.34 -16.45 12.30
C LEU A 116 4.77 -17.83 11.93
N SER A 117 5.33 -18.90 12.50
CA SER A 117 4.88 -20.27 12.22
C SER A 117 3.40 -20.45 12.52
N ARG A 118 2.95 -19.98 13.68
CA ARG A 118 1.56 -20.11 14.10
C ARG A 118 0.61 -19.21 13.30
N MET A 119 1.00 -17.98 12.98
CA MET A 119 0.20 -17.12 12.10
C MET A 119 0.03 -17.73 10.71
N ASN A 120 1.11 -18.29 10.14
CA ASN A 120 1.03 -18.97 8.84
C ASN A 120 0.06 -20.17 8.90
N GLU A 121 0.01 -20.88 10.02
CA GLU A 121 -0.95 -21.98 10.24
C GLU A 121 -2.40 -21.47 10.28
N LEU A 122 -2.68 -20.36 11.00
CA LEU A 122 -4.01 -19.73 11.03
C LEU A 122 -4.46 -19.31 9.63
N PHE A 123 -3.56 -18.66 8.85
CA PHE A 123 -3.84 -18.32 7.46
C PHE A 123 -4.13 -19.54 6.59
N ARG A 124 -3.34 -20.63 6.75
CA ARG A 124 -3.51 -21.88 5.99
C ARG A 124 -4.83 -22.58 6.30
N LYS A 125 -5.29 -22.52 7.55
CA LYS A 125 -6.56 -23.10 8.00
C LYS A 125 -7.78 -22.22 7.67
N GLY A 126 -7.57 -20.95 7.25
CA GLY A 126 -8.67 -20.01 7.03
C GLY A 126 -9.25 -19.44 8.32
N GLU A 127 -8.52 -19.53 9.44
CA GLU A 127 -8.92 -19.01 10.76
C GLU A 127 -8.62 -17.52 10.93
N VAL A 128 -8.13 -16.84 9.87
CA VAL A 128 -7.97 -15.39 9.82
C VAL A 128 -9.06 -14.81 8.92
N HIS A 129 -10.03 -14.14 9.53
CA HIS A 129 -11.10 -13.46 8.81
C HIS A 129 -10.62 -12.08 8.35
N LYS A 130 -10.85 -11.75 7.10
CA LYS A 130 -10.41 -10.50 6.47
C LYS A 130 -11.60 -9.87 5.77
N THR A 131 -11.98 -8.69 6.22
CA THR A 131 -13.00 -7.88 5.59
C THR A 131 -12.33 -6.69 4.90
N TYR A 132 -12.67 -6.45 3.65
CA TYR A 132 -12.20 -5.34 2.85
C TYR A 132 -13.33 -4.37 2.58
N TRP A 133 -13.01 -3.11 2.46
CA TRP A 133 -13.89 -2.11 1.88
C TRP A 133 -13.40 -1.74 0.48
N ALA A 134 -14.33 -1.72 -0.48
CA ALA A 134 -14.04 -1.42 -1.87
C ALA A 134 -15.04 -0.41 -2.41
N VAL A 135 -14.55 0.65 -3.06
CA VAL A 135 -15.42 1.63 -3.73
C VAL A 135 -15.44 1.34 -5.22
N THR A 136 -16.63 1.25 -5.79
CA THR A 136 -16.86 1.07 -7.23
C THR A 136 -17.57 2.28 -7.84
N GLY A 137 -17.25 2.58 -9.10
CA GLY A 137 -17.90 3.66 -9.87
C GLY A 137 -19.11 3.19 -10.67
N LYS A 138 -19.51 1.93 -10.49
CA LYS A 138 -20.71 1.33 -11.06
C LYS A 138 -21.44 0.53 -9.98
N GLN A 139 -22.76 0.58 -10.02
CA GLN A 139 -23.58 -0.22 -9.13
C GLN A 139 -23.37 -1.70 -9.43
N PRO A 140 -23.11 -2.53 -8.40
CA PRO A 140 -23.11 -3.97 -8.56
C PRO A 140 -24.46 -4.49 -9.04
N PRO A 141 -24.49 -5.60 -9.82
CA PRO A 141 -25.76 -6.15 -10.33
C PRO A 141 -26.69 -6.61 -9.21
N GLU A 142 -26.14 -7.08 -8.10
CA GLU A 142 -26.89 -7.46 -6.90
C GLU A 142 -26.39 -6.65 -5.69
N PRO A 143 -27.25 -6.32 -4.71
CA PRO A 143 -26.85 -5.63 -3.50
C PRO A 143 -25.92 -6.48 -2.61
N GLU A 144 -25.99 -7.80 -2.74
CA GLU A 144 -25.19 -8.78 -2.01
C GLU A 144 -25.04 -10.05 -2.86
N ALA A 145 -23.83 -10.58 -2.94
CA ALA A 145 -23.57 -11.83 -3.67
C ALA A 145 -22.29 -12.53 -3.23
N THR A 146 -22.28 -13.86 -3.42
CA THR A 146 -21.07 -14.66 -3.34
C THR A 146 -20.51 -14.91 -4.73
N LEU A 147 -19.31 -14.39 -5.00
CA LEU A 147 -18.63 -14.57 -6.27
C LEU A 147 -17.71 -15.79 -6.21
N THR A 148 -18.01 -16.79 -7.02
CA THR A 148 -17.13 -17.95 -7.24
C THR A 148 -16.58 -17.89 -8.65
N HIS A 149 -15.25 -17.71 -8.77
CA HIS A 149 -14.52 -17.67 -10.03
C HIS A 149 -13.27 -18.56 -9.95
N TYR A 150 -12.61 -18.73 -11.09
CA TYR A 150 -11.34 -19.45 -11.22
C TYR A 150 -10.28 -18.49 -11.75
N LEU A 151 -9.22 -18.30 -10.96
CA LEU A 151 -8.22 -17.26 -11.20
C LEU A 151 -6.88 -17.86 -11.60
N LYS A 152 -6.25 -17.28 -12.64
CA LYS A 152 -4.88 -17.59 -13.07
C LYS A 152 -4.03 -16.33 -13.08
N SER A 153 -2.94 -16.33 -12.33
CA SER A 153 -1.95 -15.26 -12.38
C SER A 153 -1.19 -15.28 -13.71
N ILE A 154 -1.02 -14.11 -14.33
CA ILE A 154 -0.29 -13.93 -15.59
C ILE A 154 0.89 -13.01 -15.30
N GLU A 155 2.09 -13.43 -15.72
CA GLU A 155 3.30 -12.62 -15.55
C GLU A 155 3.26 -11.36 -16.41
N GLN A 156 2.83 -11.50 -17.68
CA GLN A 156 2.70 -10.38 -18.58
C GLN A 156 1.68 -9.36 -18.07
N GLY A 157 2.13 -8.15 -17.76
CA GLY A 157 1.32 -7.09 -17.15
C GLY A 157 0.97 -7.30 -15.70
N ASN A 158 1.51 -8.34 -15.03
CA ASN A 158 1.27 -8.62 -13.61
C ASN A 158 -0.24 -8.59 -13.28
N LYS A 159 -1.06 -9.34 -14.06
CA LYS A 159 -2.52 -9.40 -13.94
C LYS A 159 -2.99 -10.78 -13.47
N THR A 160 -4.26 -10.86 -13.12
CA THR A 160 -4.99 -12.11 -12.87
C THR A 160 -6.14 -12.22 -13.86
N ARG A 161 -6.21 -13.35 -14.57
CA ARG A 161 -7.34 -13.69 -15.45
C ARG A 161 -8.44 -14.36 -14.64
N VAL A 162 -9.68 -14.09 -15.02
CA VAL A 162 -10.88 -14.66 -14.42
C VAL A 162 -11.54 -15.60 -15.40
N SER A 163 -12.00 -16.74 -14.92
CA SER A 163 -12.91 -17.67 -15.62
C SER A 163 -14.08 -17.98 -14.70
N ILE A 164 -15.29 -18.05 -15.27
CA ILE A 164 -16.50 -18.45 -14.55
C ILE A 164 -16.63 -19.98 -14.42
N VAL A 165 -15.85 -20.72 -15.20
CA VAL A 165 -15.80 -22.20 -15.15
C VAL A 165 -14.40 -22.67 -14.78
N PRO A 166 -14.25 -23.87 -14.18
CA PRO A 166 -12.95 -24.48 -13.94
C PRO A 166 -12.13 -24.56 -15.23
N ARG A 167 -10.83 -24.23 -15.14
CA ARG A 167 -9.86 -24.36 -16.25
C ARG A 167 -8.52 -24.79 -15.70
N GLU A 168 -7.76 -25.48 -16.51
CA GLU A 168 -6.41 -25.89 -16.15
C GLU A 168 -5.53 -24.71 -15.74
N GLY A 169 -4.79 -24.86 -14.65
CA GLY A 169 -3.92 -23.82 -14.09
C GLY A 169 -4.67 -22.65 -13.44
N HIS A 170 -6.00 -22.73 -13.33
CA HIS A 170 -6.80 -21.75 -12.59
C HIS A 170 -7.12 -22.28 -11.18
N GLN A 171 -7.11 -21.39 -10.20
CA GLN A 171 -7.43 -21.72 -8.80
C GLN A 171 -8.79 -21.14 -8.43
N LYS A 172 -9.62 -21.94 -7.74
CA LYS A 172 -10.89 -21.48 -7.19
C LYS A 172 -10.68 -20.28 -6.26
N ALA A 173 -11.50 -19.25 -6.44
CA ALA A 173 -11.49 -18.00 -5.68
C ALA A 173 -12.92 -17.65 -5.30
N VAL A 174 -13.14 -17.44 -4.00
CA VAL A 174 -14.46 -17.15 -3.43
C VAL A 174 -14.35 -15.92 -2.54
N LEU A 175 -15.24 -14.97 -2.77
CA LEU A 175 -15.50 -13.83 -1.88
C LEU A 175 -17.02 -13.64 -1.76
N HIS A 176 -17.41 -13.03 -0.67
CA HIS A 176 -18.76 -12.51 -0.49
C HIS A 176 -18.69 -10.99 -0.46
N TYR A 177 -19.62 -10.29 -1.09
CA TYR A 177 -19.72 -8.84 -0.95
C TYR A 177 -21.15 -8.41 -0.63
N ARG A 178 -21.27 -7.28 0.04
CA ARG A 178 -22.50 -6.57 0.35
C ARG A 178 -22.31 -5.08 0.09
N VAL A 179 -23.25 -4.42 -0.55
CA VAL A 179 -23.28 -2.95 -0.67
C VAL A 179 -23.72 -2.38 0.67
N ILE A 180 -22.85 -1.64 1.35
CA ILE A 180 -23.13 -1.07 2.68
C ILE A 180 -23.47 0.41 2.64
N ALA A 181 -23.11 1.11 1.54
CA ALA A 181 -23.48 2.51 1.31
C ALA A 181 -23.40 2.87 -0.17
N ALA A 182 -24.13 3.92 -0.55
CA ALA A 182 -24.04 4.53 -1.86
C ALA A 182 -24.01 6.06 -1.72
N SER A 183 -23.21 6.71 -2.56
CA SER A 183 -23.22 8.15 -2.80
C SER A 183 -23.78 8.43 -4.20
N GLU A 184 -23.82 9.68 -4.66
CA GLU A 184 -24.35 10.02 -5.99
C GLU A 184 -23.72 9.22 -7.15
N ARG A 185 -22.44 8.83 -7.03
CA ARG A 185 -21.63 8.26 -8.12
C ARG A 185 -20.88 7.00 -7.76
N TYR A 186 -20.91 6.60 -6.48
CA TYR A 186 -20.08 5.52 -5.99
C TYR A 186 -20.84 4.60 -5.04
N TRP A 187 -20.44 3.34 -5.03
CA TRP A 187 -20.96 2.31 -4.13
C TRP A 187 -19.82 1.79 -3.26
N LEU A 188 -20.06 1.76 -1.95
CA LEU A 188 -19.16 1.16 -0.99
C LEU A 188 -19.58 -0.26 -0.72
N LEU A 189 -18.68 -1.19 -0.97
CA LEU A 189 -18.86 -2.61 -0.75
C LEU A 189 -18.03 -3.05 0.43
N GLU A 190 -18.65 -3.79 1.33
CA GLU A 190 -17.96 -4.67 2.27
C GLU A 190 -17.70 -6.00 1.58
N VAL A 191 -16.49 -6.52 1.67
CA VAL A 191 -16.04 -7.73 0.98
C VAL A 191 -15.38 -8.68 1.96
N ASP A 192 -16.02 -9.83 2.23
CA ASP A 192 -15.42 -10.92 3.00
C ASP A 192 -14.63 -11.84 2.09
N LEU A 193 -13.33 -11.93 2.37
CA LEU A 193 -12.40 -12.67 1.55
C LEU A 193 -12.23 -14.10 2.05
N ILE A 194 -12.96 -15.06 1.46
CA ILE A 194 -12.94 -16.49 1.82
C ILE A 194 -11.64 -17.15 1.33
N THR A 195 -11.16 -16.78 0.16
CA THR A 195 -9.85 -17.21 -0.38
C THR A 195 -8.97 -16.00 -0.63
N GLY A 196 -7.65 -16.17 -0.65
CA GLY A 196 -6.66 -15.07 -0.80
C GLY A 196 -5.80 -15.22 -2.05
N ARG A 197 -6.40 -15.18 -3.26
CA ARG A 197 -5.64 -15.26 -4.52
C ARG A 197 -5.11 -13.88 -4.91
N LYS A 198 -4.02 -13.86 -5.69
CA LYS A 198 -3.43 -12.61 -6.19
C LYS A 198 -4.48 -11.76 -6.91
N HIS A 199 -4.56 -10.47 -6.54
CA HIS A 199 -5.52 -9.50 -7.07
C HIS A 199 -6.98 -9.95 -7.04
N GLN A 200 -7.38 -10.84 -6.14
CA GLN A 200 -8.66 -11.53 -6.18
C GLN A 200 -9.85 -10.57 -6.24
N ILE A 201 -9.99 -9.66 -5.27
CA ILE A 201 -11.12 -8.72 -5.19
C ILE A 201 -11.17 -7.86 -6.46
N ARG A 202 -10.03 -7.32 -6.87
CA ARG A 202 -9.87 -6.47 -8.06
C ARG A 202 -10.35 -7.17 -9.34
N ALA A 203 -9.89 -8.41 -9.52
CA ALA A 203 -10.22 -9.21 -10.70
C ALA A 203 -11.69 -9.67 -10.71
N GLN A 204 -12.21 -10.09 -9.55
CA GLN A 204 -13.59 -10.58 -9.46
C GLN A 204 -14.63 -9.45 -9.58
N LEU A 205 -14.41 -8.29 -8.94
CA LEU A 205 -15.30 -7.13 -9.10
C LEU A 205 -15.25 -6.59 -10.53
N SER A 206 -14.08 -6.54 -11.15
CA SER A 206 -13.96 -6.18 -12.58
C SER A 206 -14.72 -7.15 -13.49
N ALA A 207 -14.71 -8.46 -13.19
CA ALA A 207 -15.39 -9.48 -13.99
C ALA A 207 -16.91 -9.34 -14.00
N ILE A 208 -17.49 -8.78 -12.92
CA ILE A 208 -18.94 -8.46 -12.86
C ILE A 208 -19.26 -7.04 -13.35
N GLY A 209 -18.30 -6.36 -14.01
CA GLY A 209 -18.49 -5.02 -14.57
C GLY A 209 -18.33 -3.86 -13.59
N CYS A 210 -17.90 -4.11 -12.34
CA CYS A 210 -17.75 -3.14 -11.26
C CYS A 210 -16.28 -2.96 -10.85
N PRO A 211 -15.38 -2.43 -11.71
CA PRO A 211 -13.99 -2.22 -11.35
C PRO A 211 -13.87 -1.26 -10.16
N ILE A 212 -12.91 -1.54 -9.29
CA ILE A 212 -12.60 -0.68 -8.14
C ILE A 212 -12.12 0.67 -8.64
N LYS A 213 -12.62 1.76 -8.04
CA LYS A 213 -12.21 3.13 -8.36
C LYS A 213 -10.69 3.27 -8.24
N GLY A 214 -10.06 3.86 -9.26
CA GLY A 214 -8.62 4.03 -9.35
C GLY A 214 -7.87 2.85 -9.99
N ASP A 215 -8.49 1.69 -10.14
CA ASP A 215 -7.84 0.48 -10.64
C ASP A 215 -7.81 0.41 -12.18
N LEU A 216 -6.90 1.20 -12.79
CA LEU A 216 -6.70 1.19 -14.25
C LEU A 216 -6.36 -0.19 -14.79
N LYS A 217 -5.65 -1.00 -13.99
CA LYS A 217 -5.25 -2.37 -14.38
C LYS A 217 -6.46 -3.26 -14.65
N TYR A 218 -7.54 -3.04 -13.93
CA TYR A 218 -8.77 -3.81 -13.98
C TYR A 218 -9.96 -3.04 -14.56
N GLY A 219 -9.71 -1.92 -15.25
CA GLY A 219 -10.72 -1.26 -16.09
C GLY A 219 -11.39 -0.04 -15.47
N ALA A 220 -10.88 0.50 -14.37
CA ALA A 220 -11.31 1.83 -13.93
C ALA A 220 -10.93 2.89 -14.98
N PRO A 221 -11.78 3.90 -15.22
CA PRO A 221 -11.53 4.90 -16.27
C PRO A 221 -10.45 5.91 -15.90
N ARG A 222 -10.16 6.09 -14.61
CA ARG A 222 -9.20 7.08 -14.08
C ARG A 222 -8.47 6.52 -12.87
N SER A 223 -7.20 6.94 -12.69
CA SER A 223 -6.43 6.67 -11.46
C SER A 223 -6.92 7.54 -10.30
N ASN A 224 -6.61 7.13 -9.07
CA ASN A 224 -6.68 8.01 -7.92
C ASN A 224 -5.48 8.98 -7.93
N PRO A 225 -5.60 10.18 -7.30
CA PRO A 225 -4.53 11.18 -7.27
C PRO A 225 -3.24 10.69 -6.59
N ASP A 226 -3.36 9.79 -5.61
CA ASP A 226 -2.27 9.17 -4.86
C ASP A 226 -1.64 7.95 -5.57
N GLY A 227 -2.18 7.57 -6.75
CA GLY A 227 -1.76 6.35 -7.46
C GLY A 227 -2.24 5.05 -6.84
N GLY A 228 -3.00 5.12 -5.74
CA GLY A 228 -3.67 3.99 -5.11
C GLY A 228 -4.97 3.57 -5.82
N ILE A 229 -5.66 2.62 -5.22
CA ILE A 229 -7.02 2.22 -5.58
C ILE A 229 -7.91 2.30 -4.35
N SER A 230 -9.20 2.58 -4.52
CA SER A 230 -10.13 2.67 -3.39
C SER A 230 -10.51 1.27 -2.89
N LEU A 231 -9.51 0.55 -2.39
CA LEU A 231 -9.58 -0.77 -1.75
C LEU A 231 -8.77 -0.74 -0.46
N GLN A 232 -9.41 -1.07 0.64
CA GLN A 232 -8.82 -1.11 1.97
C GLN A 232 -8.95 -2.49 2.59
N ALA A 233 -7.86 -3.05 3.14
CA ALA A 233 -7.92 -4.13 4.10
C ALA A 233 -8.44 -3.56 5.43
N HIS A 234 -9.76 -3.58 5.59
CA HIS A 234 -10.48 -2.77 6.58
C HIS A 234 -10.46 -3.40 7.97
N ARG A 235 -10.83 -4.68 8.08
CA ARG A 235 -10.91 -5.39 9.37
C ARG A 235 -10.20 -6.73 9.29
N ILE A 236 -9.52 -7.10 10.38
CA ILE A 236 -8.92 -8.41 10.54
C ILE A 236 -9.28 -9.00 11.90
N ARG A 237 -9.72 -10.27 11.91
CA ARG A 237 -10.13 -10.97 13.11
C ARG A 237 -9.53 -12.38 13.14
N PHE A 238 -8.91 -12.73 14.25
CA PHE A 238 -8.30 -14.05 14.48
C PHE A 238 -7.99 -14.25 15.97
N THR A 239 -7.81 -15.50 16.39
CA THR A 239 -7.29 -15.80 17.72
C THR A 239 -5.77 -15.58 17.75
N HIS A 240 -5.29 -14.79 18.71
CA HIS A 240 -3.87 -14.48 18.84
C HIS A 240 -3.02 -15.76 18.97
N PRO A 241 -1.99 -15.96 18.15
CA PRO A 241 -1.31 -17.26 17.98
C PRO A 241 -0.57 -17.74 19.22
N VAL A 242 -0.30 -16.88 20.20
CA VAL A 242 0.47 -17.24 21.40
C VAL A 242 -0.34 -17.07 22.67
N SER A 243 -1.05 -15.93 22.86
CA SER A 243 -1.85 -15.68 24.06
C SER A 243 -3.23 -16.35 24.05
N GLY A 244 -3.77 -16.66 22.85
CA GLY A 244 -5.12 -17.22 22.72
C GLY A 244 -6.24 -16.18 22.79
N ASN A 245 -5.94 -14.91 23.01
CA ASN A 245 -6.93 -13.85 23.03
C ASN A 245 -7.49 -13.57 21.65
N GLU A 246 -8.73 -13.13 21.56
CA GLU A 246 -9.31 -12.65 20.31
C GLU A 246 -8.67 -11.31 19.92
N ILE A 247 -8.28 -11.21 18.66
CA ILE A 247 -7.86 -9.98 17.98
C ILE A 247 -8.93 -9.63 16.98
N ASP A 248 -9.51 -8.45 17.14
CA ASP A 248 -10.51 -7.87 16.25
C ASP A 248 -10.15 -6.40 16.05
N ILE A 249 -9.59 -6.07 14.90
CA ILE A 249 -9.01 -4.76 14.63
C ILE A 249 -9.53 -4.23 13.31
N THR A 250 -9.91 -2.96 13.34
CA THR A 250 -10.40 -2.18 12.21
C THR A 250 -9.41 -1.07 11.87
N ALA A 251 -9.16 -0.85 10.58
CA ALA A 251 -8.38 0.28 10.09
C ALA A 251 -9.20 1.56 10.07
N PRO A 252 -8.60 2.73 10.33
CA PRO A 252 -9.30 4.01 10.14
C PRO A 252 -9.71 4.21 8.69
N LEU A 253 -10.84 4.90 8.50
CA LEU A 253 -11.37 5.19 7.16
C LEU A 253 -10.40 6.08 6.36
N PRO A 254 -10.00 5.68 5.14
CA PRO A 254 -9.12 6.48 4.30
C PRO A 254 -9.77 7.80 3.87
N ASP A 255 -8.95 8.85 3.72
CA ASP A 255 -9.44 10.17 3.32
C ASP A 255 -10.07 10.21 1.92
N ASP A 256 -9.65 9.34 1.00
CA ASP A 256 -10.29 9.23 -0.30
C ASP A 256 -11.72 8.70 -0.19
N PHE A 257 -12.01 7.77 0.72
CA PHE A 257 -13.36 7.27 0.99
C PHE A 257 -14.27 8.38 1.56
N LYS A 258 -13.74 9.17 2.52
CA LYS A 258 -14.47 10.34 3.07
C LYS A 258 -14.85 11.33 1.97
N ARG A 259 -13.90 11.66 1.10
CA ARG A 259 -14.12 12.57 -0.06
C ARG A 259 -15.12 12.04 -1.09
N LEU A 260 -15.38 10.73 -1.11
CA LEU A 260 -16.38 10.11 -1.97
C LEU A 260 -17.78 10.06 -1.36
N GLY A 261 -17.97 10.66 -0.17
CA GLY A 261 -19.25 10.75 0.52
C GLY A 261 -19.52 9.59 1.49
N PHE A 262 -18.47 8.90 1.92
CA PHE A 262 -18.57 7.78 2.87
C PHE A 262 -18.07 8.16 4.27
N ASP A 263 -18.05 9.44 4.61
CA ASP A 263 -17.76 9.89 5.97
C ASP A 263 -18.92 9.57 6.90
N GLY A 264 -18.62 9.11 8.13
CA GLY A 264 -19.65 8.79 9.13
C GLY A 264 -20.36 7.45 8.95
N ILE A 265 -19.88 6.57 8.07
CA ILE A 265 -20.42 5.20 8.00
C ILE A 265 -20.04 4.46 9.27
N VAL A 266 -21.06 4.01 10.00
CA VAL A 266 -20.92 3.11 11.16
C VAL A 266 -20.85 1.68 10.60
N GLU A 267 -19.90 0.89 11.11
CA GLU A 267 -19.84 -0.55 10.79
C GLU A 267 -21.18 -1.21 11.19
N PRO A 268 -21.76 -2.04 10.32
CA PRO A 268 -22.95 -2.79 10.65
C PRO A 268 -22.72 -3.88 11.68
#